data_14095aba4854faf1b3b9652f0e5ff473
#
_entry.id   14095aba4854faf1b3b9652f0e5ff473
#
_cell.length_a   1.000
_cell.length_b   1.000
_cell.length_c   1.000
_cell.angle_alpha   90.00
_cell.angle_beta   90.00
_cell.angle_gamma   90.00
#
_symmetry.space_group_name_H-M   'P 1'
#
loop_
_entity.id
_entity.type
_entity.pdbx_description
1 polymer ?
#
loop_
_entity_poly.entity_id
_entity_poly.type
_entity_poly.pdbx_seq_one_letter_code
_entity_poly.pdbx_strand_id
1 'polypeptide(L)'
;ILDPFMGGGTSLIEAQRMGRNSIGIELQPDIARNSETLINIEHNDNCITKVITGDSRCYNINSLMEQFNIPAFQFVIMHPPYWDIIKFSDNINDLSNSHTLNEFLDSFGMVIDNTTKYLEKNRYCACVIGDKYANSQVIPLGFYCMNQFLERGFLLKAILVKNFGETKGKSNQQGIWRYRAI
;
A
#
# COMPACT_ATOMS: atom_id res chain seq x y z
N ILE A 1 -11.89 -5.61 3.84
CA ILE A 1 -10.55 -5.00 3.73
C ILE A 1 -10.39 -4.45 2.33
N LEU A 2 -9.74 -3.29 2.18
CA LEU A 2 -9.32 -2.73 0.89
C LEU A 2 -7.80 -2.56 0.90
N ASP A 3 -7.13 -3.03 -0.16
CA ASP A 3 -5.71 -2.80 -0.42
C ASP A 3 -5.54 -2.12 -1.79
N PRO A 4 -5.28 -0.81 -1.84
CA PRO A 4 -5.10 -0.08 -3.10
C PRO A 4 -3.72 -0.23 -3.75
N PHE A 5 -2.81 -0.97 -3.14
CA PHE A 5 -1.46 -1.27 -3.65
C PHE A 5 -1.17 -2.76 -3.53
N MET A 6 -2.11 -3.59 -3.97
CA MET A 6 -2.15 -5.02 -3.70
C MET A 6 -0.89 -5.78 -4.12
N GLY A 7 -0.23 -5.38 -5.22
CA GLY A 7 0.96 -6.03 -5.72
C GLY A 7 0.75 -7.54 -5.90
N GLY A 8 1.60 -8.35 -5.28
CA GLY A 8 1.52 -9.82 -5.30
C GLY A 8 0.35 -10.45 -4.53
N GLY A 9 -0.55 -9.65 -3.94
CA GLY A 9 -1.79 -10.14 -3.30
C GLY A 9 -1.61 -10.72 -1.89
N THR A 10 -0.48 -10.51 -1.24
CA THR A 10 -0.20 -11.06 0.10
C THR A 10 -1.26 -10.65 1.13
N SER A 11 -1.70 -9.39 1.11
CA SER A 11 -2.74 -8.89 2.03
C SER A 11 -4.09 -9.59 1.83
N LEU A 12 -4.42 -9.94 0.57
CA LEU A 12 -5.65 -10.63 0.24
C LEU A 12 -5.60 -12.10 0.65
N ILE A 13 -4.45 -12.77 0.45
CA ILE A 13 -4.21 -14.13 0.90
C ILE A 13 -4.37 -14.22 2.42
N GLU A 14 -3.72 -13.32 3.16
CA GLU A 14 -3.83 -13.30 4.62
C GLU A 14 -5.26 -12.95 5.09
N ALA A 15 -5.96 -12.07 4.36
CA ALA A 15 -7.36 -11.79 4.64
C ALA A 15 -8.23 -13.05 4.52
N GLN A 16 -8.04 -13.86 3.46
CA GLN A 16 -8.74 -15.13 3.28
C GLN A 16 -8.45 -16.13 4.41
N ARG A 17 -7.18 -16.27 4.78
CA ARG A 17 -6.77 -17.13 5.91
C ARG A 17 -7.44 -16.75 7.22
N MET A 18 -7.69 -15.46 7.40
CA MET A 18 -8.39 -14.92 8.58
C MET A 18 -9.92 -14.88 8.45
N GLY A 19 -10.50 -15.42 7.38
CA GLY A 19 -11.94 -15.39 7.14
C GLY A 19 -12.49 -13.99 6.88
N ARG A 20 -11.73 -13.12 6.19
CA ARG A 20 -12.11 -11.74 5.91
C ARG A 20 -12.30 -11.49 4.42
N ASN A 21 -13.37 -10.78 4.08
CA ASN A 21 -13.59 -10.28 2.73
C ASN A 21 -12.53 -9.21 2.38
N SER A 22 -12.02 -9.26 1.15
CA SER A 22 -11.00 -8.32 0.70
C SER A 22 -11.13 -7.96 -0.77
N ILE A 23 -10.74 -6.73 -1.09
CA ILE A 23 -10.57 -6.24 -2.46
C ILE A 23 -9.18 -5.64 -2.55
N GLY A 24 -8.44 -5.99 -3.60
CA GLY A 24 -7.16 -5.40 -3.94
C GLY A 24 -7.22 -4.71 -5.30
N ILE A 25 -6.56 -3.57 -5.41
CA ILE A 25 -6.39 -2.85 -6.67
C ILE A 25 -4.91 -2.90 -7.04
N GLU A 26 -4.62 -3.27 -8.28
CA GLU A 26 -3.27 -3.33 -8.84
C GLU A 26 -3.24 -2.59 -10.18
N LEU A 27 -2.24 -1.71 -10.35
CA LEU A 27 -2.09 -0.89 -11.54
C LEU A 27 -1.71 -1.73 -12.77
N GLN A 28 -0.89 -2.76 -12.57
CA GLN A 28 -0.30 -3.57 -13.64
C GLN A 28 -1.16 -4.81 -13.91
N PRO A 29 -1.73 -4.96 -15.14
CA PRO A 29 -2.62 -6.09 -15.46
C PRO A 29 -1.96 -7.45 -15.29
N ASP A 30 -0.68 -7.57 -15.62
CA ASP A 30 0.06 -8.84 -15.52
C ASP A 30 0.27 -9.24 -14.07
N ILE A 31 0.61 -8.29 -13.21
CA ILE A 31 0.74 -8.52 -11.77
C ILE A 31 -0.61 -8.91 -11.18
N ALA A 32 -1.68 -8.19 -11.54
CA ALA A 32 -3.04 -8.51 -11.08
C ALA A 32 -3.45 -9.94 -11.43
N ARG A 33 -3.24 -10.39 -12.69
CA ARG A 33 -3.55 -11.77 -13.12
C ARG A 33 -2.74 -12.82 -12.37
N ASN A 34 -1.43 -12.58 -12.21
CA ASN A 34 -0.56 -13.50 -11.48
C ASN A 34 -0.99 -13.62 -10.02
N SER A 35 -1.33 -12.48 -9.39
CA SER A 35 -1.78 -12.44 -8.01
C SER A 35 -3.13 -13.14 -7.83
N GLU A 36 -4.07 -12.97 -8.76
CA GLU A 36 -5.35 -13.67 -8.73
C GLU A 36 -5.15 -15.18 -8.77
N THR A 37 -4.20 -15.67 -9.58
CA THR A 37 -3.85 -17.11 -9.62
C THR A 37 -3.34 -17.58 -8.26
N LEU A 38 -2.44 -16.84 -7.60
CA LEU A 38 -1.91 -17.19 -6.29
C LEU A 38 -2.98 -17.15 -5.19
N ILE A 39 -3.85 -16.15 -5.22
CA ILE A 39 -4.96 -15.99 -4.28
C ILE A 39 -5.92 -17.17 -4.40
N ASN A 40 -6.20 -17.64 -5.62
CA ASN A 40 -7.10 -18.76 -5.87
C ASN A 40 -6.55 -20.11 -5.41
N ILE A 41 -5.23 -20.28 -5.24
CA ILE A 41 -4.64 -21.49 -4.65
C ILE A 41 -5.09 -21.66 -3.18
N GLU A 42 -5.29 -20.57 -2.47
CA GLU A 42 -5.72 -20.57 -1.07
C GLU A 42 -7.20 -20.18 -0.92
N HIS A 43 -8.01 -20.50 -1.91
CA HIS A 43 -9.40 -20.10 -1.96
C HIS A 43 -10.18 -20.51 -0.69
N ASN A 44 -10.97 -19.57 -0.18
CA ASN A 44 -11.87 -19.77 0.96
C ASN A 44 -13.30 -19.38 0.56
N ASP A 45 -14.16 -20.36 0.41
CA ASP A 45 -15.55 -20.18 -0.02
C ASP A 45 -16.38 -19.28 0.90
N ASN A 46 -15.93 -19.08 2.14
CA ASN A 46 -16.58 -18.20 3.10
C ASN A 46 -16.17 -16.74 2.98
N CYS A 47 -15.28 -16.39 2.04
CA CYS A 47 -14.76 -15.05 1.86
C CYS A 47 -14.93 -14.56 0.44
N ILE A 48 -15.29 -13.29 0.30
CA ILE A 48 -15.22 -12.60 -0.99
C ILE A 48 -13.81 -12.01 -1.12
N THR A 49 -13.06 -12.49 -2.11
CA THR A 49 -11.76 -11.92 -2.47
C THR A 49 -11.79 -11.49 -3.93
N LYS A 50 -11.47 -10.23 -4.21
CA LYS A 50 -11.49 -9.66 -5.57
C LYS A 50 -10.21 -8.93 -5.88
N VAL A 51 -9.68 -9.24 -7.07
CA VAL A 51 -8.54 -8.54 -7.69
C VAL A 51 -9.08 -7.63 -8.77
N ILE A 52 -8.67 -6.36 -8.73
CA ILE A 52 -9.09 -5.33 -9.66
C ILE A 52 -7.84 -4.76 -10.32
N THR A 53 -7.84 -4.67 -11.64
CA THR A 53 -6.82 -3.92 -12.38
C THR A 53 -7.27 -2.47 -12.53
N GLY A 54 -6.46 -1.52 -12.05
CA GLY A 54 -6.79 -0.10 -12.17
C GLY A 54 -5.87 0.82 -11.39
N ASP A 55 -6.07 2.11 -11.61
CA ASP A 55 -5.35 3.17 -10.91
C ASP A 55 -6.11 3.58 -9.65
N SER A 56 -5.55 3.30 -8.50
CA SER A 56 -6.17 3.56 -7.19
C SER A 56 -6.41 5.05 -6.91
N ARG A 57 -5.76 5.97 -7.64
CA ARG A 57 -6.03 7.41 -7.51
C ARG A 57 -7.41 7.80 -8.00
N CYS A 58 -7.96 7.07 -8.98
CA CYS A 58 -9.21 7.46 -9.66
C CYS A 58 -10.17 6.31 -9.94
N TYR A 59 -9.85 5.06 -9.55
CA TYR A 59 -10.74 3.92 -9.77
C TYR A 59 -12.11 4.18 -9.13
N ASN A 60 -13.19 3.80 -9.83
CA ASN A 60 -14.54 3.95 -9.31
C ASN A 60 -14.87 2.87 -8.27
N ILE A 61 -14.45 3.11 -7.03
CA ILE A 61 -14.68 2.19 -5.90
C ILE A 61 -16.17 2.06 -5.59
N ASN A 62 -16.97 3.10 -5.84
CA ASN A 62 -18.42 3.04 -5.60
C ASN A 62 -19.07 1.92 -6.42
N SER A 63 -18.68 1.78 -7.70
CA SER A 63 -19.23 0.73 -8.54
C SER A 63 -18.88 -0.68 -8.05
N LEU A 64 -17.69 -0.86 -7.45
CA LEU A 64 -17.33 -2.13 -6.80
C LEU A 64 -18.18 -2.42 -5.58
N MET A 65 -18.40 -1.40 -4.75
CA MET A 65 -19.21 -1.53 -3.54
C MET A 65 -20.66 -1.91 -3.90
N GLU A 66 -21.22 -1.27 -4.92
CA GLU A 66 -22.54 -1.62 -5.43
C GLU A 66 -22.59 -3.04 -5.99
N GLN A 67 -21.62 -3.40 -6.84
CA GLN A 67 -21.54 -4.72 -7.47
C GLN A 67 -21.47 -5.87 -6.45
N PHE A 68 -20.75 -5.68 -5.36
CA PHE A 68 -20.54 -6.70 -4.34
C PHE A 68 -21.36 -6.48 -3.07
N ASN A 69 -22.30 -5.52 -3.08
CA ASN A 69 -23.14 -5.16 -1.95
C ASN A 69 -22.33 -4.89 -0.66
N ILE A 70 -21.27 -4.08 -0.79
CA ILE A 70 -20.38 -3.71 0.31
C ILE A 70 -20.82 -2.35 0.85
N PRO A 71 -21.27 -2.25 2.11
CA PRO A 71 -21.74 -0.97 2.66
C PRO A 71 -20.60 -0.02 3.03
N ALA A 72 -19.47 -0.54 3.48
CA ALA A 72 -18.26 0.20 3.84
C ALA A 72 -17.08 -0.76 4.03
N PHE A 73 -15.85 -0.25 3.94
CA PHE A 73 -14.66 -0.98 4.35
C PHE A 73 -14.40 -0.77 5.84
N GLN A 74 -14.01 -1.82 6.56
CA GLN A 74 -13.64 -1.76 7.97
C GLN A 74 -12.13 -1.60 8.19
N PHE A 75 -11.34 -1.78 7.13
CA PHE A 75 -9.89 -1.62 7.17
C PHE A 75 -9.34 -1.32 5.79
N VAL A 76 -8.47 -0.33 5.70
CA VAL A 76 -7.68 -0.04 4.50
C VAL A 76 -6.20 -0.26 4.84
N ILE A 77 -5.50 -1.05 4.05
CA ILE A 77 -4.06 -1.24 4.17
C ILE A 77 -3.37 -0.73 2.91
N MET A 78 -2.38 0.10 3.07
CA MET A 78 -1.64 0.72 1.97
C MET A 78 -0.16 0.40 2.09
N HIS A 79 0.41 -0.17 1.04
CA HIS A 79 1.85 -0.39 0.92
C HIS A 79 2.33 0.23 -0.41
N PRO A 80 2.39 1.56 -0.49
CA PRO A 80 2.78 2.25 -1.72
C PRO A 80 4.25 1.97 -2.07
N PRO A 81 4.66 2.25 -3.32
CA PRO A 81 6.07 2.35 -3.67
C PRO A 81 6.80 3.33 -2.72
N TYR A 82 8.07 3.07 -2.43
CA TYR A 82 8.88 3.99 -1.61
C TYR A 82 9.48 5.07 -2.50
N TRP A 83 8.59 5.86 -3.13
CA TRP A 83 8.92 6.84 -4.16
C TRP A 83 9.74 6.17 -5.28
N ASP A 84 10.90 6.70 -5.68
CA ASP A 84 11.74 6.27 -6.79
C ASP A 84 12.85 5.26 -6.42
N ILE A 85 12.76 4.61 -5.23
CA ILE A 85 13.77 3.62 -4.81
C ILE A 85 13.78 2.43 -5.77
N ILE A 86 12.61 1.97 -6.19
CA ILE A 86 12.43 0.88 -7.16
C ILE A 86 11.38 1.35 -8.17
N LYS A 87 11.73 1.31 -9.43
CA LYS A 87 10.78 1.49 -10.53
C LYS A 87 10.04 0.17 -10.77
N PHE A 88 8.73 0.17 -10.57
CA PHE A 88 7.93 -1.04 -10.70
C PHE A 88 7.39 -1.26 -12.12
N SER A 89 7.14 -0.18 -12.88
CA SER A 89 6.67 -0.27 -14.27
C SER A 89 7.03 0.98 -15.09
N ASP A 90 6.77 0.94 -16.39
CA ASP A 90 6.85 2.11 -17.28
C ASP A 90 5.53 2.88 -17.37
N ASN A 91 4.51 2.49 -16.62
CA ASN A 91 3.23 3.17 -16.62
C ASN A 91 3.39 4.56 -15.98
N ILE A 92 2.95 5.60 -16.69
CA ILE A 92 3.02 6.99 -16.23
C ILE A 92 2.23 7.21 -14.93
N ASN A 93 1.28 6.34 -14.64
CA ASN A 93 0.45 6.39 -13.45
C ASN A 93 1.08 5.68 -12.24
N ASP A 94 2.21 5.01 -12.41
CA ASP A 94 2.94 4.38 -11.33
C ASP A 94 3.60 5.45 -10.43
N LEU A 95 3.27 5.43 -9.14
CA LEU A 95 3.80 6.39 -8.17
C LEU A 95 5.34 6.31 -8.07
N SER A 96 5.95 5.17 -8.42
CA SER A 96 7.41 5.02 -8.45
C SER A 96 8.09 5.84 -9.56
N ASN A 97 7.33 6.34 -10.52
CA ASN A 97 7.81 7.19 -11.61
C ASN A 97 7.69 8.70 -11.31
N SER A 98 7.26 9.09 -10.11
CA SER A 98 7.19 10.51 -9.72
C SER A 98 8.57 11.14 -9.73
N HIS A 99 8.72 12.27 -10.43
CA HIS A 99 10.02 12.95 -10.57
C HIS A 99 10.44 13.66 -9.29
N THR A 100 9.49 14.11 -8.50
CA THR A 100 9.74 14.80 -7.23
C THR A 100 9.00 14.14 -6.07
N LEU A 101 9.50 14.39 -4.86
CA LEU A 101 8.82 13.94 -3.64
C LEU A 101 7.40 14.51 -3.54
N ASN A 102 7.20 15.76 -3.92
CA ASN A 102 5.89 16.39 -3.87
C ASN A 102 4.91 15.72 -4.84
N GLU A 103 5.31 15.41 -6.07
CA GLU A 103 4.48 14.66 -7.03
C GLU A 103 4.08 13.28 -6.48
N PHE A 104 5.03 12.59 -5.82
CA PHE A 104 4.74 11.33 -5.15
C PHE A 104 3.69 11.50 -4.04
N LEU A 105 3.89 12.49 -3.15
CA LEU A 105 2.99 12.76 -2.04
C LEU A 105 1.60 13.20 -2.50
N ASP A 106 1.51 14.02 -3.54
CA ASP A 106 0.25 14.45 -4.15
C ASP A 106 -0.50 13.24 -4.73
N SER A 107 0.19 12.40 -5.49
CA SER A 107 -0.37 11.17 -6.05
C SER A 107 -0.81 10.18 -4.96
N PHE A 108 -0.02 10.02 -3.90
CA PHE A 108 -0.38 9.20 -2.75
C PHE A 108 -1.60 9.79 -2.02
N GLY A 109 -1.65 11.11 -1.86
CA GLY A 109 -2.80 11.82 -1.31
C GLY A 109 -4.09 11.54 -2.08
N MET A 110 -4.05 11.52 -3.42
CA MET A 110 -5.20 11.14 -4.26
C MET A 110 -5.67 9.70 -3.97
N VAL A 111 -4.75 8.75 -3.74
CA VAL A 111 -5.14 7.38 -3.35
C VAL A 111 -5.84 7.39 -2.00
N ILE A 112 -5.31 8.12 -1.01
CA ILE A 112 -5.96 8.25 0.31
C ILE A 112 -7.37 8.80 0.13
N ASP A 113 -7.52 9.90 -0.60
CA ASP A 113 -8.83 10.56 -0.83
C ASP A 113 -9.82 9.63 -1.53
N ASN A 114 -9.36 8.88 -2.54
CA ASN A 114 -10.25 7.99 -3.28
C ASN A 114 -10.68 6.75 -2.49
N THR A 115 -9.84 6.24 -1.60
CA THR A 115 -10.08 4.96 -0.91
C THR A 115 -10.71 5.13 0.46
N THR A 116 -10.26 6.12 1.23
CA THR A 116 -10.68 6.25 2.64
C THR A 116 -12.06 6.88 2.84
N LYS A 117 -12.60 7.55 1.82
CA LYS A 117 -14.02 8.03 1.86
C LYS A 117 -15.03 6.90 2.03
N TYR A 118 -14.64 5.67 1.73
CA TYR A 118 -15.47 4.47 1.92
C TYR A 118 -15.10 3.67 3.18
N LEU A 119 -14.16 4.17 3.97
CA LEU A 119 -13.81 3.57 5.26
C LEU A 119 -14.89 3.95 6.28
N GLU A 120 -15.41 2.96 7.00
CA GLU A 120 -16.38 3.15 8.06
C GLU A 120 -15.79 4.03 9.17
N LYS A 121 -16.60 4.92 9.76
CA LYS A 121 -16.16 5.78 10.85
C LYS A 121 -15.58 4.98 12.02
N ASN A 122 -14.55 5.52 12.65
CA ASN A 122 -13.85 4.91 13.77
C ASN A 122 -13.14 3.58 13.43
N ARG A 123 -12.87 3.33 12.16
CA ARG A 123 -12.05 2.23 11.67
C ARG A 123 -10.62 2.68 11.37
N TYR A 124 -9.79 1.75 11.00
CA TYR A 124 -8.36 1.94 10.88
C TYR A 124 -7.88 1.92 9.43
N CYS A 125 -6.91 2.78 9.16
CA CYS A 125 -6.07 2.70 7.97
C CYS A 125 -4.64 2.43 8.41
N ALA A 126 -3.96 1.48 7.78
CA ALA A 126 -2.55 1.21 7.99
C ALA A 126 -1.75 1.62 6.75
N CYS A 127 -0.61 2.26 6.95
CA CYS A 127 0.35 2.55 5.90
C CYS A 127 1.67 1.85 6.23
N VAL A 128 2.15 1.03 5.31
CA VAL A 128 3.46 0.37 5.40
C VAL A 128 4.39 1.07 4.45
N ILE A 129 5.46 1.68 4.97
CA ILE A 129 6.43 2.40 4.16
C ILE A 129 7.79 2.43 4.85
N GLY A 130 8.86 2.41 4.07
CA GLY A 130 10.23 2.61 4.54
C GLY A 130 10.77 3.95 4.11
N ASP A 131 11.78 4.43 4.83
CA ASP A 131 12.46 5.68 4.49
C ASP A 131 13.47 5.46 3.35
N LYS A 132 13.72 6.52 2.58
CA LYS A 132 14.74 6.53 1.53
C LYS A 132 16.02 7.19 2.07
N TYR A 133 17.17 6.61 1.69
CA TYR A 133 18.46 7.22 1.91
C TYR A 133 19.09 7.61 0.57
N ALA A 134 19.34 8.89 0.36
CA ALA A 134 19.96 9.41 -0.85
C ALA A 134 20.80 10.65 -0.54
N ASN A 135 21.90 10.83 -1.28
CA ASN A 135 22.79 12.00 -1.15
C ASN A 135 23.25 12.26 0.31
N SER A 136 23.59 11.17 1.02
CA SER A 136 24.01 11.22 2.44
C SER A 136 22.95 11.75 3.41
N GLN A 137 21.68 11.72 3.01
CA GLN A 137 20.56 12.19 3.84
C GLN A 137 19.45 11.16 3.90
N VAL A 138 18.76 11.09 5.04
CA VAL A 138 17.53 10.33 5.20
C VAL A 138 16.36 11.18 4.70
N ILE A 139 15.59 10.64 3.79
CA ILE A 139 14.30 11.18 3.39
C ILE A 139 13.24 10.39 4.15
N PRO A 140 12.61 10.97 5.17
CA PRO A 140 11.72 10.26 6.08
C PRO A 140 10.32 10.10 5.46
N LEU A 141 10.21 9.22 4.44
CA LEU A 141 8.98 8.98 3.70
C LEU A 141 7.82 8.56 4.63
N GLY A 142 8.14 7.79 5.68
CA GLY A 142 7.14 7.36 6.66
C GLY A 142 6.43 8.54 7.31
N PHE A 143 7.18 9.58 7.70
CA PHE A 143 6.60 10.77 8.31
C PHE A 143 5.87 11.65 7.29
N TYR A 144 6.38 11.78 6.08
CA TYR A 144 5.68 12.53 5.01
C TYR A 144 4.36 11.87 4.65
N CYS A 145 4.33 10.54 4.48
CA CYS A 145 3.10 9.82 4.23
C CYS A 145 2.13 9.88 5.42
N MET A 146 2.64 9.82 6.65
CA MET A 146 1.82 10.03 7.86
C MET A 146 1.12 11.39 7.82
N ASN A 147 1.85 12.46 7.45
CA ASN A 147 1.27 13.80 7.35
C ASN A 147 0.14 13.87 6.32
N GLN A 148 0.21 13.13 5.21
CA GLN A 148 -0.87 13.06 4.23
C GLN A 148 -2.18 12.56 4.85
N PHE A 149 -2.12 11.63 5.81
CA PHE A 149 -3.31 11.19 6.56
C PHE A 149 -3.77 12.23 7.59
N LEU A 150 -2.83 12.83 8.33
CA LEU A 150 -3.15 13.83 9.35
C LEU A 150 -3.85 15.07 8.76
N GLU A 151 -3.37 15.56 7.61
CA GLU A 151 -3.97 16.68 6.86
C GLU A 151 -5.41 16.37 6.39
N ARG A 152 -5.76 15.09 6.25
CA ARG A 152 -7.11 14.60 5.89
C ARG A 152 -7.98 14.23 7.10
N GLY A 153 -7.53 14.61 8.31
CA GLY A 153 -8.32 14.47 9.54
C GLY A 153 -8.21 13.09 10.22
N PHE A 154 -7.27 12.25 9.79
CA PHE A 154 -6.98 11.01 10.52
C PHE A 154 -6.24 11.29 11.83
N LEU A 155 -6.47 10.44 12.82
CA LEU A 155 -5.77 10.48 14.10
C LEU A 155 -4.70 9.38 14.13
N LEU A 156 -3.46 9.76 14.40
CA LEU A 156 -2.39 8.78 14.56
C LEU A 156 -2.64 7.95 15.83
N LYS A 157 -2.74 6.64 15.68
CA LYS A 157 -2.95 5.70 16.79
C LYS A 157 -1.65 5.06 17.25
N ALA A 158 -0.79 4.67 16.33
CA ALA A 158 0.49 4.03 16.65
C ALA A 158 1.47 4.15 15.48
N ILE A 159 2.74 4.13 15.78
CA ILE A 159 3.84 3.91 14.84
C ILE A 159 4.46 2.55 15.19
N LEU A 160 4.43 1.62 14.25
CA LEU A 160 5.03 0.30 14.40
C LEU A 160 6.33 0.24 13.61
N VAL A 161 7.44 0.06 14.31
CA VAL A 161 8.75 -0.05 13.65
C VAL A 161 9.08 -1.53 13.46
N LYS A 162 9.10 -1.98 12.19
CA LYS A 162 9.52 -3.32 11.85
C LYS A 162 11.05 -3.39 11.87
N ASN A 163 11.60 -4.14 12.80
CA ASN A 163 13.02 -4.42 12.85
C ASN A 163 13.30 -5.79 12.19
N PHE A 164 14.23 -5.80 11.24
CA PHE A 164 14.69 -7.03 10.60
C PHE A 164 16.00 -7.46 11.25
N GLY A 165 15.99 -8.54 12.02
CA GLY A 165 17.18 -9.10 12.69
C GLY A 165 18.28 -9.52 11.70
N GLU A 166 17.88 -10.15 10.58
CA GLU A 166 18.77 -10.55 9.50
C GLU A 166 18.16 -10.16 8.17
N THR A 167 18.77 -9.24 7.44
CA THR A 167 18.40 -8.91 6.06
C THR A 167 19.51 -9.28 5.11
N LYS A 168 19.27 -10.26 4.24
CA LYS A 168 20.22 -10.69 3.19
C LYS A 168 20.64 -9.52 2.27
N GLY A 169 19.80 -8.52 2.07
CA GLY A 169 20.11 -7.34 1.25
C GLY A 169 21.08 -6.34 1.89
N LYS A 170 21.36 -6.45 3.20
CA LYS A 170 22.26 -5.53 3.92
C LYS A 170 23.64 -6.15 4.23
N SER A 171 23.85 -7.44 3.97
CA SER A 171 25.08 -8.14 4.33
C SER A 171 26.32 -7.62 3.60
N ASN A 172 26.15 -6.94 2.44
CA ASN A 172 27.26 -6.40 1.65
C ASN A 172 27.32 -4.86 1.61
N GLN A 173 26.45 -4.16 2.33
CA GLN A 173 26.45 -2.69 2.38
C GLN A 173 27.12 -2.21 3.67
N GLN A 174 28.43 -2.05 3.63
CA GLN A 174 29.23 -1.55 4.77
C GLN A 174 28.85 -0.12 5.21
N GLY A 175 28.17 0.67 4.38
CA GLY A 175 27.85 2.07 4.64
C GLY A 175 26.78 2.32 5.69
N ILE A 176 25.75 1.48 5.76
CA ILE A 176 24.58 1.72 6.63
C ILE A 176 24.89 1.52 8.13
N TRP A 177 25.88 0.70 8.47
CA TRP A 177 26.25 0.42 9.85
C TRP A 177 27.10 1.51 10.50
N ARG A 178 27.79 2.33 9.71
CA ARG A 178 28.60 3.43 10.24
C ARG A 178 27.77 4.50 10.93
N TYR A 179 26.48 4.60 10.63
CA TYR A 179 25.60 5.60 11.24
C TYR A 179 24.89 5.12 12.52
N ARG A 180 25.05 3.85 12.89
CA ARG A 180 24.52 3.31 14.16
C ARG A 180 25.51 3.34 15.30
N ALA A 181 26.75 3.73 15.03
CA ALA A 181 27.84 3.79 16.01
C ALA A 181 28.13 5.22 16.49
N ILE A 182 27.25 6.18 16.21
CA ILE A 182 27.33 7.57 16.68
C ILE A 182 26.27 7.80 17.73
#